data_4f47abc19a85a5243f08f63f155fb597
#
_entry.id   4f47abc19a85a5243f08f63f155fb597
#
_cell.length_a   1.000
_cell.length_b   1.000
_cell.length_c   1.000
_cell.angle_alpha   90.00
_cell.angle_beta   90.00
_cell.angle_gamma   90.00
#
_symmetry.space_group_name_H-M   'P 1'
#
loop_
_entity.id
_entity.type
_entity.pdbx_description
1 polymer ?
#
loop_
_entity_poly.entity_id
_entity_poly.type
_entity_poly.pdbx_seq_one_letter_code
_entity_poly.pdbx_strand_id
1 'polypeptide(L)'
;MPLITINQVQKYYGDNHVLKGVDLDIDMGQVISIIGRSGSGKSTLLRCINGLEGYQDGSIKLGGMTITDRDSQAREISRSVGMVFQSFNLFPHMTALENVMLAPRRVLKKSAAECRELAKQMLEKVGLGDRLDYSPSSLSGG
;
A
#
# COMPACT_ATOMS: atom_id res chain seq x y z
N MET A 1 -18.25 -14.39 -1.18
CA MET A 1 -18.14 -13.26 -0.21
C MET A 1 -17.06 -12.32 -0.71
N PRO A 2 -17.32 -11.01 -0.77
CA PRO A 2 -16.31 -10.05 -1.23
C PRO A 2 -15.03 -10.14 -0.40
N LEU A 3 -13.88 -9.93 -1.05
CA LEU A 3 -12.58 -9.80 -0.39
C LEU A 3 -12.50 -8.50 0.41
N ILE A 4 -12.99 -7.40 -0.20
CA ILE A 4 -13.10 -6.10 0.45
C ILE A 4 -14.54 -5.63 0.38
N THR A 5 -15.08 -5.20 1.51
CA THR A 5 -16.38 -4.54 1.60
C THR A 5 -16.21 -3.16 2.20
N ILE A 6 -16.68 -2.14 1.49
CA ILE A 6 -16.71 -0.74 1.93
C ILE A 6 -18.17 -0.36 2.05
N ASN A 7 -18.59 0.12 3.23
CA ASN A 7 -19.96 0.47 3.50
C ASN A 7 -20.06 1.88 4.11
N GLN A 8 -20.72 2.79 3.40
CA GLN A 8 -21.03 4.17 3.81
C GLN A 8 -19.86 4.94 4.40
N VAL A 9 -18.64 4.75 3.84
CA VAL A 9 -17.43 5.35 4.40
C VAL A 9 -17.44 6.87 4.24
N GLN A 10 -17.28 7.56 5.38
CA GLN A 10 -17.20 9.00 5.50
C GLN A 10 -15.79 9.42 5.92
N LYS A 11 -15.19 10.35 5.19
CA LYS A 11 -13.87 10.91 5.53
C LYS A 11 -13.89 12.41 5.46
N TYR A 12 -13.45 13.03 6.55
CA TYR A 12 -13.29 14.47 6.68
C TYR A 12 -11.83 14.84 6.99
N TYR A 13 -11.38 15.97 6.45
CA TYR A 13 -10.18 16.68 6.88
C TYR A 13 -10.60 18.07 7.36
N GLY A 14 -10.72 18.24 8.68
CA GLY A 14 -11.41 19.39 9.26
C GLY A 14 -12.83 19.48 8.73
N ASP A 15 -13.20 20.61 8.15
CA ASP A 15 -14.54 20.84 7.56
C ASP A 15 -14.68 20.29 6.13
N ASN A 16 -13.60 19.80 5.53
CA ASN A 16 -13.62 19.28 4.17
C ASN A 16 -14.08 17.82 4.12
N HIS A 17 -15.30 17.58 3.62
CA HIS A 17 -15.90 16.26 3.45
C HIS A 17 -15.40 15.61 2.14
N VAL A 18 -14.44 14.71 2.23
CA VAL A 18 -13.72 14.11 1.08
C VAL A 18 -14.35 12.81 0.59
N LEU A 19 -14.65 11.87 1.50
CA LEU A 19 -15.43 10.68 1.16
C LEU A 19 -16.85 10.82 1.72
N LYS A 20 -17.84 10.68 0.85
CA LYS A 20 -19.23 11.05 1.12
C LYS A 20 -20.16 9.83 1.02
N GLY A 21 -19.99 8.88 1.94
CA GLY A 21 -20.77 7.66 1.95
C GLY A 21 -20.40 6.72 0.80
N VAL A 22 -19.14 6.31 0.77
CA VAL A 22 -18.65 5.40 -0.29
C VAL A 22 -19.05 3.97 0.01
N ASP A 23 -19.66 3.32 -0.98
CA ASP A 23 -19.99 1.90 -0.98
C ASP A 23 -19.25 1.20 -2.12
N LEU A 24 -18.60 0.07 -1.83
CA LEU A 24 -17.92 -0.73 -2.83
C LEU A 24 -17.66 -2.15 -2.30
N ASP A 25 -17.99 -3.15 -3.10
CA ASP A 25 -17.59 -4.54 -2.88
C ASP A 25 -16.58 -4.97 -3.93
N ILE A 26 -15.53 -5.65 -3.51
CA ILE A 26 -14.46 -6.16 -4.39
C ILE A 26 -14.29 -7.65 -4.11
N ASP A 27 -14.49 -8.46 -5.14
CA ASP A 27 -14.25 -9.90 -5.07
C ASP A 27 -12.79 -10.25 -5.36
N MET A 28 -12.39 -11.44 -4.94
CA MET A 28 -11.05 -11.95 -5.22
C MET A 28 -10.79 -12.03 -6.72
N GLY A 29 -9.61 -11.57 -7.14
CA GLY A 29 -9.19 -11.60 -8.54
C GLY A 29 -9.70 -10.44 -9.40
N GLN A 30 -10.54 -9.55 -8.86
CA GLN A 30 -10.99 -8.37 -9.59
C GLN A 30 -9.90 -7.31 -9.68
N VAL A 31 -9.90 -6.58 -10.80
CA VAL A 31 -9.14 -5.34 -11.00
C VAL A 31 -10.13 -4.18 -11.04
N ILE A 32 -9.99 -3.26 -10.10
CA ILE A 32 -10.88 -2.09 -9.96
C ILE A 32 -10.12 -0.83 -10.36
N SER A 33 -10.73 -0.03 -11.25
CA SER A 33 -10.23 1.30 -11.61
C SER A 33 -11.10 2.39 -10.97
N ILE A 34 -10.47 3.30 -10.22
CA ILE A 34 -11.13 4.45 -9.61
C ILE A 34 -10.83 5.69 -10.45
N ILE A 35 -11.85 6.26 -11.08
CA ILE A 35 -11.74 7.40 -11.98
C ILE A 35 -12.38 8.63 -11.31
N GLY A 36 -11.78 9.79 -11.49
CA GLY A 36 -12.31 11.05 -10.96
C GLY A 36 -11.31 12.20 -11.10
N ARG A 37 -11.79 13.42 -10.90
CA ARG A 37 -10.97 14.65 -10.95
C ARG A 37 -9.89 14.63 -9.86
N SER A 38 -8.84 15.45 -10.04
CA SER A 38 -7.86 15.68 -8.97
C SER A 38 -8.57 16.20 -7.72
N GLY A 39 -8.16 15.71 -6.55
CA GLY A 39 -8.78 16.09 -5.27
C GLY A 39 -10.13 15.41 -4.95
N SER A 40 -10.62 14.48 -5.78
CA SER A 40 -11.91 13.79 -5.54
C SER A 40 -11.87 12.67 -4.47
N GLY A 41 -10.74 12.47 -3.78
CA GLY A 41 -10.65 11.48 -2.70
C GLY A 41 -10.15 10.09 -3.10
N LYS A 42 -9.75 9.84 -4.36
CA LYS A 42 -9.28 8.53 -4.83
C LYS A 42 -8.12 7.96 -3.98
N SER A 43 -7.07 8.76 -3.81
CA SER A 43 -5.91 8.37 -2.99
C SER A 43 -6.26 8.27 -1.51
N THR A 44 -7.21 9.07 -1.03
CA THR A 44 -7.72 8.98 0.34
C THR A 44 -8.44 7.65 0.57
N LEU A 45 -9.30 7.23 -0.36
CA LEU A 45 -9.96 5.93 -0.27
C LEU A 45 -8.97 4.77 -0.25
N LEU A 46 -7.96 4.79 -1.14
CA LEU A 46 -6.90 3.77 -1.14
C LEU A 46 -6.13 3.72 0.18
N ARG A 47 -5.84 4.88 0.78
CA ARG A 47 -5.17 4.96 2.09
C ARG A 47 -6.06 4.46 3.23
N CYS A 48 -7.37 4.67 3.16
CA CYS A 48 -8.31 4.10 4.12
C CYS A 48 -8.37 2.56 4.01
N ILE A 49 -8.37 2.01 2.79
CA ILE A 49 -8.35 0.56 2.55
C ILE A 49 -7.07 -0.11 3.08
N ASN A 50 -5.94 0.58 2.97
CA ASN A 50 -4.65 0.08 3.42
C ASN A 50 -4.40 0.34 4.92
N GLY A 51 -5.29 1.08 5.61
CA GLY A 51 -5.14 1.43 7.02
C GLY A 51 -4.11 2.54 7.30
N LEU A 52 -3.62 3.23 6.27
CA LEU A 52 -2.72 4.39 6.41
C LEU A 52 -3.46 5.67 6.79
N GLU A 53 -4.77 5.69 6.62
CA GLU A 53 -5.63 6.82 6.91
C GLU A 53 -6.91 6.32 7.59
N GLY A 54 -7.30 6.92 8.71
CA GLY A 54 -8.57 6.63 9.37
C GLY A 54 -9.75 7.29 8.67
N TYR A 55 -10.94 6.83 8.94
CA TYR A 55 -12.20 7.41 8.50
C TYR A 55 -13.12 7.63 9.70
N GLN A 56 -14.10 8.52 9.58
CA GLN A 56 -14.92 8.95 10.71
C GLN A 56 -16.19 8.12 10.88
N ASP A 57 -16.78 7.62 9.78
CA ASP A 57 -18.01 6.82 9.83
C ASP A 57 -18.03 5.78 8.70
N GLY A 58 -18.91 4.79 8.83
CA GLY A 58 -18.97 3.66 7.93
C GLY A 58 -18.05 2.50 8.34
N SER A 59 -17.75 1.60 7.42
CA SER A 59 -16.83 0.49 7.67
C SER A 59 -16.09 0.04 6.41
N ILE A 60 -14.85 -0.41 6.59
CA ILE A 60 -14.07 -1.12 5.59
C ILE A 60 -13.69 -2.48 6.18
N LYS A 61 -13.94 -3.55 5.44
CA LYS A 61 -13.59 -4.92 5.85
C LYS A 61 -12.72 -5.58 4.79
N LEU A 62 -11.69 -6.29 5.23
CA LEU A 62 -10.82 -7.14 4.41
C LEU A 62 -10.91 -8.58 4.91
N GLY A 63 -11.46 -9.50 4.11
CA GLY A 63 -11.63 -10.90 4.49
C GLY A 63 -12.40 -11.09 5.81
N GLY A 64 -13.35 -10.20 6.13
CA GLY A 64 -14.11 -10.20 7.39
C GLY A 64 -13.47 -9.38 8.53
N MET A 65 -12.20 -9.02 8.44
CA MET A 65 -11.51 -8.16 9.40
C MET A 65 -11.86 -6.69 9.13
N THR A 66 -12.32 -5.95 10.14
CA THR A 66 -12.61 -4.51 10.01
C THR A 66 -11.30 -3.72 10.03
N ILE A 67 -11.08 -2.90 9.02
CA ILE A 67 -9.93 -2.01 8.92
C ILE A 67 -10.17 -0.78 9.79
N THR A 68 -9.26 -0.51 10.72
CA THR A 68 -9.25 0.69 11.54
C THR A 68 -7.83 1.28 11.55
N ASP A 69 -7.70 2.54 11.95
CA ASP A 69 -6.42 3.24 12.10
C ASP A 69 -5.69 2.92 13.43
N ARG A 70 -6.16 1.90 14.17
CA ARG A 70 -5.52 1.50 15.42
C ARG A 70 -4.20 0.77 15.16
N ASP A 71 -3.14 1.19 15.80
CA ASP A 71 -1.75 0.72 15.62
C ASP A 71 -1.57 -0.81 15.60
N SER A 72 -2.36 -1.53 16.38
CA SER A 72 -2.26 -3.00 16.45
C SER A 72 -2.75 -3.69 15.16
N GLN A 73 -3.79 -3.16 14.52
CA GLN A 73 -4.37 -3.71 13.30
C GLN A 73 -3.69 -3.17 12.05
N ALA A 74 -3.18 -1.93 12.08
CA ALA A 74 -2.48 -1.31 10.95
C ALA A 74 -1.29 -2.16 10.47
N ARG A 75 -0.57 -2.82 11.38
CA ARG A 75 0.53 -3.72 11.04
C ARG A 75 0.07 -4.98 10.30
N GLU A 76 -1.04 -5.56 10.69
CA GLU A 76 -1.61 -6.76 10.06
C GLU A 76 -2.17 -6.42 8.67
N ILE A 77 -2.88 -5.31 8.56
CA ILE A 77 -3.41 -4.79 7.30
C ILE A 77 -2.27 -4.46 6.34
N SER A 78 -1.22 -3.76 6.79
CA SER A 78 -0.05 -3.42 5.96
C SER A 78 0.74 -4.63 5.46
N ARG A 79 0.60 -5.80 6.09
CA ARG A 79 1.16 -7.06 5.59
C ARG A 79 0.29 -7.71 4.52
N SER A 80 -1.01 -7.45 4.55
CA SER A 80 -2.01 -8.05 3.66
C SER A 80 -2.32 -7.19 2.44
N VAL A 81 -2.18 -5.85 2.55
CA VAL A 81 -2.49 -4.89 1.49
C VAL A 81 -1.23 -4.12 1.10
N GLY A 82 -0.66 -4.44 -0.05
CA GLY A 82 0.44 -3.65 -0.62
C GLY A 82 -0.07 -2.34 -1.24
N MET A 83 0.74 -1.28 -1.18
CA MET A 83 0.44 -0.01 -1.84
C MET A 83 1.63 0.49 -2.65
N VAL A 84 1.38 0.87 -3.90
CA VAL A 84 2.35 1.58 -4.74
C VAL A 84 1.98 3.05 -4.73
N PHE A 85 2.90 3.89 -4.24
CA PHE A 85 2.70 5.33 -4.13
C PHE A 85 3.05 6.06 -5.42
N GLN A 86 2.37 7.16 -5.72
CA GLN A 86 2.63 7.98 -6.90
C GLN A 86 4.05 8.59 -6.91
N SER A 87 4.59 8.91 -5.74
CA SER A 87 5.95 9.44 -5.55
C SER A 87 6.99 8.36 -5.22
N PHE A 88 6.66 7.07 -5.49
CA PHE A 88 7.49 5.88 -5.27
C PHE A 88 7.88 5.62 -3.80
N ASN A 89 8.08 6.63 -2.98
CA ASN A 89 8.45 6.57 -1.55
C ASN A 89 9.68 5.69 -1.27
N LEU A 90 10.66 5.75 -2.16
CA LEU A 90 11.94 5.07 -1.98
C LEU A 90 12.89 5.91 -1.14
N PHE A 91 13.78 5.25 -0.43
CA PHE A 91 14.84 5.88 0.33
C PHE A 91 15.98 6.29 -0.62
N PRO A 92 16.21 7.59 -0.88
CA PRO A 92 17.13 8.05 -1.92
C PRO A 92 18.61 7.78 -1.58
N HIS A 93 18.93 7.57 -0.31
CA HIS A 93 20.27 7.24 0.19
C HIS A 93 20.57 5.74 0.19
N MET A 94 19.63 4.92 -0.23
CA MET A 94 19.75 3.46 -0.33
C MET A 94 19.75 3.02 -1.80
N THR A 95 20.47 1.95 -2.10
CA THR A 95 20.42 1.30 -3.44
C THR A 95 19.06 0.64 -3.70
N ALA A 96 18.81 0.21 -4.94
CA ALA A 96 17.63 -0.58 -5.29
C ALA A 96 17.54 -1.85 -4.43
N LEU A 97 18.64 -2.57 -4.28
CA LEU A 97 18.72 -3.78 -3.46
C LEU A 97 18.39 -3.49 -1.99
N GLU A 98 18.98 -2.45 -1.40
CA GLU A 98 18.76 -2.06 -0.01
C GLU A 98 17.32 -1.63 0.25
N ASN A 99 16.69 -0.89 -0.67
CA ASN A 99 15.28 -0.53 -0.58
C ASN A 99 14.37 -1.77 -0.51
N VAL A 100 14.60 -2.77 -1.38
CA VAL A 100 13.81 -4.01 -1.39
C VAL A 100 14.10 -4.90 -0.17
N MET A 101 15.32 -4.90 0.35
CA MET A 101 15.70 -5.65 1.55
C MET A 101 15.06 -5.11 2.84
N LEU A 102 14.64 -3.85 2.88
CA LEU A 102 14.28 -3.16 4.11
C LEU A 102 13.07 -3.80 4.81
N ALA A 103 11.98 -4.05 4.10
CA ALA A 103 10.78 -4.63 4.66
C ALA A 103 10.97 -6.08 5.16
N PRO A 104 11.55 -7.01 4.39
CA PRO A 104 11.87 -8.35 4.88
C PRO A 104 12.73 -8.34 6.15
N ARG A 105 13.70 -7.44 6.22
CA ARG A 105 14.59 -7.32 7.37
C ARG A 105 13.89 -6.74 8.60
N ARG A 106 13.13 -5.66 8.44
CA ARG A 106 12.51 -4.91 9.55
C ARG A 106 11.22 -5.55 10.04
N VAL A 107 10.39 -6.00 9.12
CA VAL A 107 9.02 -6.49 9.42
C VAL A 107 9.02 -8.00 9.62
N LEU A 108 9.64 -8.76 8.70
CA LEU A 108 9.66 -10.23 8.76
C LEU A 108 10.82 -10.79 9.57
N LYS A 109 11.74 -9.92 10.05
CA LYS A 109 12.90 -10.32 10.88
C LYS A 109 13.81 -11.37 10.22
N LYS A 110 13.83 -11.42 8.89
CA LYS A 110 14.72 -12.32 8.14
C LYS A 110 16.19 -11.93 8.30
N SER A 111 17.09 -12.89 8.14
CA SER A 111 18.53 -12.65 8.13
C SER A 111 18.95 -11.75 6.96
N ALA A 112 20.09 -11.11 7.07
CA ALA A 112 20.61 -10.26 5.99
C ALA A 112 20.85 -11.04 4.68
N ALA A 113 21.32 -12.29 4.78
CA ALA A 113 21.55 -13.17 3.63
C ALA A 113 20.24 -13.53 2.92
N GLU A 114 19.21 -13.94 3.68
CA GLU A 114 17.88 -14.24 3.12
C GLU A 114 17.23 -13.00 2.49
N CYS A 115 17.35 -11.82 3.12
CA CYS A 115 16.83 -10.58 2.57
C CYS A 115 17.50 -10.22 1.25
N ARG A 116 18.84 -10.40 1.16
CA ARG A 116 19.61 -10.10 -0.04
C ARG A 116 19.21 -11.02 -1.20
N GLU A 117 19.10 -12.30 -0.95
CA GLU A 117 18.70 -13.27 -1.96
C GLU A 117 17.28 -13.02 -2.46
N LEU A 118 16.33 -12.80 -1.54
CA LEU A 118 14.95 -12.47 -1.88
C LEU A 118 14.86 -11.16 -2.70
N ALA A 119 15.56 -10.12 -2.28
CA ALA A 119 15.56 -8.83 -2.97
C ALA A 119 16.15 -8.94 -4.38
N LYS A 120 17.23 -9.71 -4.55
CA LYS A 120 17.83 -9.97 -5.86
C LYS A 120 16.84 -10.65 -6.80
N GLN A 121 16.19 -11.73 -6.35
CA GLN A 121 15.16 -12.43 -7.12
C GLN A 121 13.99 -11.52 -7.52
N MET A 122 13.54 -10.64 -6.61
CA MET A 122 12.46 -9.70 -6.93
C MET A 122 12.87 -8.65 -7.96
N LEU A 123 14.10 -8.12 -7.87
CA LEU A 123 14.62 -7.16 -8.84
C LEU A 123 14.87 -7.83 -10.22
N GLU A 124 15.35 -9.06 -10.25
CA GLU A 124 15.48 -9.85 -11.49
C GLU A 124 14.12 -10.05 -12.19
N LYS A 125 13.05 -10.34 -11.43
CA LYS A 125 11.68 -10.50 -11.98
C LYS A 125 11.17 -9.27 -12.71
N VAL A 126 11.62 -8.07 -12.31
CA VAL A 126 11.22 -6.81 -12.93
C VAL A 126 12.30 -6.26 -13.90
N GLY A 127 13.29 -7.06 -14.26
CA GLY A 127 14.33 -6.69 -15.21
C GLY A 127 15.41 -5.73 -14.66
N LEU A 128 15.59 -5.69 -13.34
CA LEU A 128 16.58 -4.85 -12.66
C LEU A 128 17.72 -5.67 -12.02
N GLY A 129 17.93 -6.90 -12.47
CA GLY A 129 18.95 -7.79 -11.91
C GLY A 129 20.39 -7.29 -12.09
N ASP A 130 20.65 -6.47 -13.10
CA ASP A 130 21.94 -5.82 -13.38
C ASP A 130 22.08 -4.43 -12.73
N ARG A 131 21.05 -3.95 -11.98
CA ARG A 131 20.97 -2.60 -11.40
C ARG A 131 20.81 -2.59 -9.89
N LEU A 132 21.25 -3.63 -9.22
CA LEU A 132 21.10 -3.83 -7.76
C LEU A 132 21.67 -2.66 -6.94
N ASP A 133 22.80 -2.13 -7.38
CA ASP A 133 23.55 -1.07 -6.68
C ASP A 133 23.21 0.34 -7.18
N TYR A 134 22.22 0.48 -8.07
CA TYR A 134 21.77 1.80 -8.55
C TYR A 134 20.95 2.52 -7.49
N SER A 135 21.13 3.85 -7.41
CA SER A 135 20.24 4.68 -6.60
C SER A 135 18.88 4.85 -7.26
N PRO A 136 17.81 5.09 -6.49
CA PRO A 136 16.47 5.33 -7.06
C PRO A 136 16.45 6.42 -8.14
N SER A 137 17.25 7.49 -7.98
CA SER A 137 17.35 8.59 -8.96
C SER A 137 17.95 8.19 -10.31
N SER A 138 18.66 7.06 -10.36
CA SER A 138 19.27 6.51 -11.58
C SER A 138 18.38 5.49 -12.29
N LEU A 139 17.19 5.22 -11.75
CA LEU A 139 16.20 4.31 -12.31
C LEU A 139 15.09 5.09 -13.02
N SER A 140 14.44 4.47 -14.01
CA SER A 140 13.25 5.01 -14.65
C SER A 140 12.03 4.91 -13.74
N GLY A 141 10.98 5.70 -14.02
CA GLY A 141 9.74 5.69 -13.24
C GLY A 141 8.83 4.47 -13.41
N GLY A 142 9.28 3.47 -14.14
CA GLY A 142 8.53 2.25 -14.42
C GLY A 142 9.15 1.01 -13.80
#